data_f96c396b7ac20835aa4825b059ba6b1c
#
_entry.id   f96c396b7ac20835aa4825b059ba6b1c
#
_cell.length_a   1.000
_cell.length_b   1.000
_cell.length_c   1.000
_cell.angle_alpha   90.00
_cell.angle_beta   90.00
_cell.angle_gamma   90.00
#
_symmetry.space_group_name_H-M   'P 1'
#
loop_
_entity.id
_entity.type
_entity.pdbx_description
1 polymer ?
#
loop_
_entity_poly.entity_id
_entity_poly.type
_entity_poly.pdbx_seq_one_letter_code
_entity_poly.pdbx_strand_id
1 'polypeptide(L)'
;MVAGLASPLAAQGRKKSKKKEVPEITQTLEVLPEPPAAIAAETARLSFAISPLSAKGLLSQQTRDAIKGVRAAAHGGTLIKLRAFVAGAGDLRRIPTIVSEILTEAHQPLPAVSTVFVGALPLEGAQVQIEAVYLDKKAVNPAGLAFFSGQLVRATADKPRPLAEVFGESLSNLQSAAKLSAAEMLRVTCYVSQLEGVPDLQSRLTGAFPKAVQTLVQLQRVTGPSLTECEGVGRLATAPATAVEFSNPEGLTKSPAYSHVVKVNAPKVVFTTTQQAFGLDAPAMRLMMDRLKKMLDSANAAFDQVAVAYIYSLTGPATEQFRAVRGSYYNAKTPPASTLLVFEGLPSNDATIGVDLVAIPR
;
A
#
# COMPACT_ATOMS: atom_id res chain seq x y z
N MET A 1 -63.38 86.61 28.49
CA MET A 1 -63.17 86.54 27.02
C MET A 1 -61.70 86.45 26.72
N VAL A 2 -61.21 85.26 26.53
CA VAL A 2 -59.90 85.05 25.87
C VAL A 2 -59.91 83.66 25.23
N ALA A 3 -59.79 83.66 23.91
CA ALA A 3 -59.81 82.47 23.11
C ALA A 3 -58.44 81.78 23.17
N GLY A 4 -58.43 80.48 23.48
CA GLY A 4 -57.26 79.65 23.40
C GLY A 4 -57.17 78.90 22.10
N LEU A 5 -56.15 79.15 21.33
CA LEU A 5 -55.80 78.45 20.12
C LEU A 5 -55.04 77.12 20.46
N ALA A 6 -55.57 76.01 20.05
CA ALA A 6 -54.90 74.73 20.13
C ALA A 6 -54.24 74.40 18.78
N SER A 7 -52.89 74.19 18.75
CA SER A 7 -52.16 73.71 17.60
C SER A 7 -52.10 72.20 17.62
N PRO A 8 -52.16 71.49 16.48
CA PRO A 8 -52.04 70.04 16.42
C PRO A 8 -50.55 69.63 16.36
N LEU A 9 -50.19 68.69 17.23
CA LEU A 9 -48.90 67.96 17.19
C LEU A 9 -48.86 67.03 15.96
N ALA A 10 -47.86 67.27 15.13
CA ALA A 10 -47.52 66.35 14.00
C ALA A 10 -46.83 65.10 14.54
N ALA A 11 -47.38 63.94 14.27
CA ALA A 11 -46.80 62.64 14.55
C ALA A 11 -45.66 62.33 13.56
N GLN A 12 -44.39 62.36 13.99
CA GLN A 12 -43.26 61.90 13.23
C GLN A 12 -43.24 60.37 13.17
N GLY A 13 -43.56 59.79 12.00
CA GLY A 13 -43.46 58.36 11.71
C GLY A 13 -42.00 57.93 11.68
N ARG A 14 -41.59 57.12 12.67
CA ARG A 14 -40.30 56.39 12.68
C ARG A 14 -40.27 55.39 11.55
N LYS A 15 -39.52 55.64 10.50
CA LYS A 15 -39.14 54.64 9.47
C LYS A 15 -38.30 53.54 10.15
N LYS A 16 -38.87 52.35 10.31
CA LYS A 16 -38.10 51.14 10.64
C LYS A 16 -37.14 50.84 9.51
N SER A 17 -35.85 51.00 9.72
CA SER A 17 -34.80 50.51 8.80
C SER A 17 -34.87 48.99 8.77
N LYS A 18 -35.21 48.41 7.61
CA LYS A 18 -35.05 46.98 7.37
C LYS A 18 -33.54 46.67 7.43
N LYS A 19 -33.11 45.96 8.50
CA LYS A 19 -31.81 45.32 8.52
C LYS A 19 -31.76 44.38 7.32
N LYS A 20 -30.85 44.64 6.37
CA LYS A 20 -30.50 43.68 5.34
C LYS A 20 -29.93 42.45 6.08
N GLU A 21 -30.62 41.32 6.06
CA GLU A 21 -30.04 40.04 6.41
C GLU A 21 -28.91 39.79 5.43
N VAL A 22 -27.68 39.77 5.94
CA VAL A 22 -26.52 39.27 5.21
C VAL A 22 -26.77 37.77 5.08
N PRO A 23 -26.80 37.19 3.87
CA PRO A 23 -26.96 35.75 3.74
C PRO A 23 -25.81 35.10 4.48
N GLU A 24 -26.11 34.20 5.43
CA GLU A 24 -25.12 33.30 6.00
C GLU A 24 -24.52 32.52 4.83
N ILE A 25 -23.29 32.83 4.48
CA ILE A 25 -22.52 32.03 3.53
C ILE A 25 -22.10 30.78 4.33
N THR A 26 -22.96 29.78 4.34
CA THR A 26 -22.63 28.42 4.73
C THR A 26 -21.59 27.95 3.70
N GLN A 27 -20.32 28.00 4.05
CA GLN A 27 -19.29 27.33 3.25
C GLN A 27 -19.58 25.85 3.29
N THR A 28 -20.19 25.33 2.24
CA THR A 28 -20.27 23.87 2.01
C THR A 28 -18.82 23.43 1.73
N LEU A 29 -18.19 22.81 2.72
CA LEU A 29 -16.90 22.15 2.51
C LEU A 29 -17.11 21.10 1.41
N GLU A 30 -16.41 21.25 0.31
CA GLU A 30 -16.42 20.27 -0.76
C GLU A 30 -15.87 18.95 -0.21
N VAL A 31 -16.71 17.92 -0.20
CA VAL A 31 -16.30 16.60 0.27
C VAL A 31 -15.42 15.98 -0.80
N LEU A 32 -14.15 15.78 -0.47
CA LEU A 32 -13.22 15.12 -1.36
C LEU A 32 -13.63 13.67 -1.61
N PRO A 33 -13.50 13.16 -2.85
CA PRO A 33 -13.80 11.77 -3.14
C PRO A 33 -12.80 10.85 -2.42
N GLU A 34 -13.28 9.71 -1.93
CA GLU A 34 -12.43 8.71 -1.29
C GLU A 34 -11.73 7.83 -2.34
N PRO A 35 -10.46 7.41 -2.08
CA PRO A 35 -9.79 6.40 -2.89
C PRO A 35 -10.63 5.12 -3.00
N PRO A 36 -10.70 4.48 -4.19
CA PRO A 36 -11.49 3.27 -4.38
C PRO A 36 -10.95 2.11 -3.53
N ALA A 37 -11.88 1.30 -2.99
CA ALA A 37 -11.53 0.13 -2.19
C ALA A 37 -10.82 -0.97 -3.01
N ALA A 38 -11.15 -1.07 -4.30
CA ALA A 38 -10.50 -1.96 -5.26
C ALA A 38 -10.51 -1.33 -6.65
N ILE A 39 -9.48 -1.63 -7.45
CA ILE A 39 -9.34 -1.14 -8.82
C ILE A 39 -8.76 -2.22 -9.73
N ALA A 40 -9.40 -2.43 -10.87
CA ALA A 40 -8.92 -3.35 -11.91
C ALA A 40 -8.05 -2.59 -12.93
N ALA A 41 -6.95 -3.22 -13.36
CA ALA A 41 -6.00 -2.63 -14.30
C ALA A 41 -5.46 -3.66 -15.28
N GLU A 42 -5.12 -3.23 -16.50
CA GLU A 42 -4.57 -4.09 -17.56
C GLU A 42 -3.17 -4.59 -17.19
N THR A 43 -3.01 -5.91 -17.04
CA THR A 43 -1.76 -6.55 -16.63
C THR A 43 -0.58 -6.18 -17.53
N ALA A 44 -0.80 -6.20 -18.85
CA ALA A 44 0.24 -5.93 -19.84
C ALA A 44 0.80 -4.50 -19.80
N ARG A 45 0.07 -3.56 -19.16
CA ARG A 45 0.43 -2.14 -19.09
C ARG A 45 0.92 -1.69 -17.72
N LEU A 46 1.02 -2.60 -16.74
CA LEU A 46 1.45 -2.25 -15.39
C LEU A 46 2.94 -1.91 -15.36
N SER A 47 3.25 -0.78 -14.77
CA SER A 47 4.60 -0.31 -14.46
C SER A 47 4.69 0.12 -12.99
N PHE A 48 5.91 0.24 -12.49
CA PHE A 48 6.20 0.47 -11.08
C PHE A 48 7.07 1.70 -10.91
N ALA A 49 6.82 2.47 -9.88
CA ALA A 49 7.63 3.63 -9.50
C ALA A 49 7.76 3.69 -7.98
N ILE A 50 8.77 4.42 -7.53
CA ILE A 50 8.97 4.73 -6.12
C ILE A 50 9.20 6.23 -5.98
N SER A 51 8.67 6.83 -4.91
CA SER A 51 8.95 8.22 -4.61
C SER A 51 10.39 8.41 -4.12
N PRO A 52 11.01 9.55 -4.43
CA PRO A 52 12.22 9.94 -3.75
C PRO A 52 11.96 10.08 -2.25
N LEU A 53 12.97 9.82 -1.44
CA LEU A 53 12.97 10.15 -0.02
C LEU A 53 13.26 11.64 0.17
N SER A 54 12.61 12.25 1.16
CA SER A 54 12.86 13.63 1.56
C SER A 54 12.82 13.74 3.08
N ALA A 55 13.74 14.50 3.66
CA ALA A 55 13.74 14.87 5.07
C ALA A 55 13.16 16.29 5.30
N LYS A 56 12.65 16.95 4.24
CA LYS A 56 12.19 18.34 4.31
C LYS A 56 10.72 18.43 4.68
N GLY A 57 10.42 19.20 5.72
CA GLY A 57 9.06 19.49 6.15
C GLY A 57 8.40 18.35 6.94
N LEU A 58 7.12 18.53 7.23
CA LEU A 58 6.30 17.56 7.96
C LEU A 58 5.75 16.47 7.03
N LEU A 59 5.17 15.43 7.60
CA LEU A 59 4.59 14.29 6.87
C LEU A 59 3.72 14.73 5.69
N SER A 60 2.83 15.71 5.87
CA SER A 60 1.96 16.20 4.78
C SER A 60 2.74 16.81 3.62
N GLN A 61 3.81 17.55 3.88
CA GLN A 61 4.65 18.11 2.81
C GLN A 61 5.42 17.00 2.11
N GLN A 62 6.04 16.11 2.86
CA GLN A 62 6.76 14.96 2.30
C GLN A 62 5.84 14.06 1.49
N THR A 63 4.58 13.83 1.93
CA THR A 63 3.57 13.08 1.17
C THR A 63 3.24 13.77 -0.16
N ARG A 64 3.05 15.10 -0.17
CA ARG A 64 2.81 15.87 -1.40
C ARG A 64 3.98 15.74 -2.37
N ASP A 65 5.20 15.82 -1.88
CA ASP A 65 6.42 15.70 -2.69
C ASP A 65 6.59 14.25 -3.20
N ALA A 66 6.28 13.25 -2.38
CA ALA A 66 6.29 11.84 -2.78
C ALA A 66 5.28 11.57 -3.90
N ILE A 67 4.05 12.09 -3.80
CA ILE A 67 3.02 11.93 -4.85
C ILE A 67 3.45 12.63 -6.14
N LYS A 68 4.04 13.84 -6.06
CA LYS A 68 4.61 14.51 -7.24
C LYS A 68 5.71 13.68 -7.88
N GLY A 69 6.58 13.07 -7.06
CA GLY A 69 7.66 12.20 -7.52
C GLY A 69 7.15 10.98 -8.30
N VAL A 70 6.18 10.23 -7.75
CA VAL A 70 5.63 9.05 -8.45
C VAL A 70 4.83 9.44 -9.69
N ARG A 71 4.14 10.59 -9.70
CA ARG A 71 3.46 11.11 -10.89
C ARG A 71 4.45 11.47 -12.01
N ALA A 72 5.56 12.10 -11.64
CA ALA A 72 6.63 12.42 -12.61
C ALA A 72 7.22 11.12 -13.19
N ALA A 73 7.52 10.12 -12.35
CA ALA A 73 8.04 8.83 -12.78
C ALA A 73 7.04 8.02 -13.63
N ALA A 74 5.74 8.23 -13.47
CA ALA A 74 4.71 7.60 -14.30
C ALA A 74 4.60 8.18 -15.72
N HIS A 75 5.32 9.26 -16.06
CA HIS A 75 5.38 9.87 -17.40
C HIS A 75 4.01 10.07 -18.08
N GLY A 76 3.02 10.47 -17.28
CA GLY A 76 1.64 10.66 -17.74
C GLY A 76 0.83 9.37 -17.80
N GLY A 77 1.31 8.27 -17.23
CA GLY A 77 0.51 7.08 -16.92
C GLY A 77 -0.46 7.33 -15.77
N THR A 78 -1.47 6.47 -15.65
CA THR A 78 -2.51 6.58 -14.62
C THR A 78 -2.11 5.79 -13.38
N LEU A 79 -2.10 6.43 -12.21
CA LEU A 79 -1.84 5.75 -10.93
C LEU A 79 -2.99 4.78 -10.60
N ILE A 80 -2.65 3.54 -10.25
CA ILE A 80 -3.59 2.46 -9.94
C ILE A 80 -3.54 2.07 -8.47
N LYS A 81 -2.34 1.93 -7.91
CA LYS A 81 -2.14 1.54 -6.51
C LYS A 81 -1.02 2.36 -5.93
N LEU A 82 -1.22 2.87 -4.72
CA LEU A 82 -0.17 3.44 -3.88
C LEU A 82 -0.05 2.62 -2.60
N ARG A 83 1.18 2.26 -2.24
CA ARG A 83 1.56 1.68 -0.96
C ARG A 83 2.50 2.65 -0.26
N ALA A 84 2.02 3.31 0.78
CA ALA A 84 2.77 4.30 1.53
C ALA A 84 3.36 3.67 2.79
N PHE A 85 4.68 3.64 2.89
CA PHE A 85 5.42 3.32 4.10
C PHE A 85 5.69 4.61 4.85
N VAL A 86 5.16 4.71 6.07
CA VAL A 86 5.24 5.93 6.90
C VAL A 86 6.07 5.63 8.13
N ALA A 87 7.06 6.49 8.41
CA ALA A 87 7.85 6.49 9.63
C ALA A 87 7.61 7.79 10.41
N GLY A 88 7.93 7.83 11.68
CA GLY A 88 7.74 9.04 12.48
C GLY A 88 6.40 9.10 13.21
N ALA A 89 6.02 10.27 13.70
CA ALA A 89 4.85 10.49 14.57
C ALA A 89 3.63 11.09 13.84
N GLY A 90 3.65 11.15 12.52
CA GLY A 90 2.57 11.76 11.75
C GLY A 90 1.30 10.90 11.68
N ASP A 91 0.15 11.54 11.48
CA ASP A 91 -1.13 10.85 11.34
C ASP A 91 -1.25 10.18 9.96
N LEU A 92 -1.15 8.86 9.93
CA LEU A 92 -1.22 8.04 8.73
C LEU A 92 -2.57 8.16 8.00
N ARG A 93 -3.65 8.47 8.73
CA ARG A 93 -5.01 8.61 8.15
C ARG A 93 -5.10 9.78 7.18
N ARG A 94 -4.16 10.72 7.24
CA ARG A 94 -4.09 11.84 6.30
C ARG A 94 -3.55 11.47 4.91
N ILE A 95 -2.86 10.35 4.77
CA ILE A 95 -2.26 9.97 3.48
C ILE A 95 -3.33 9.82 2.38
N PRO A 96 -4.41 9.04 2.53
CA PRO A 96 -5.46 8.95 1.52
C PRO A 96 -6.11 10.31 1.19
N THR A 97 -6.33 11.16 2.19
CA THR A 97 -6.88 12.51 2.00
C THR A 97 -5.97 13.38 1.16
N ILE A 98 -4.66 13.41 1.44
CA ILE A 98 -3.69 14.17 0.66
C ILE A 98 -3.60 13.65 -0.79
N VAL A 99 -3.68 12.32 -0.98
CA VAL A 99 -3.75 11.73 -2.33
C VAL A 99 -4.99 12.23 -3.07
N SER A 100 -6.16 12.22 -2.40
CA SER A 100 -7.42 12.71 -2.98
C SER A 100 -7.34 14.20 -3.32
N GLU A 101 -6.84 15.06 -2.43
CA GLU A 101 -6.64 16.49 -2.68
C GLU A 101 -5.84 16.72 -3.97
N ILE A 102 -4.65 16.11 -4.06
CA ILE A 102 -3.71 16.36 -5.16
C ILE A 102 -4.25 15.84 -6.51
N LEU A 103 -4.87 14.65 -6.51
CA LEU A 103 -5.31 14.04 -7.75
C LEU A 103 -6.63 14.61 -8.24
N THR A 104 -7.54 14.99 -7.33
CA THR A 104 -8.76 15.70 -7.67
C THR A 104 -8.44 17.10 -8.26
N GLU A 105 -7.56 17.86 -7.63
CA GLU A 105 -7.07 19.13 -8.15
C GLU A 105 -6.44 18.98 -9.55
N ALA A 106 -5.75 17.87 -9.78
CA ALA A 106 -5.13 17.55 -11.06
C ALA A 106 -6.09 16.89 -12.08
N HIS A 107 -7.37 16.73 -11.76
CA HIS A 107 -8.38 16.03 -12.58
C HIS A 107 -7.94 14.61 -12.98
N GLN A 108 -7.27 13.88 -12.05
CA GLN A 108 -6.80 12.53 -12.28
C GLN A 108 -7.62 11.53 -11.44
N PRO A 109 -7.83 10.29 -11.95
CA PRO A 109 -8.52 9.26 -11.19
C PRO A 109 -7.72 8.88 -9.93
N LEU A 110 -8.46 8.54 -8.86
CA LEU A 110 -7.86 8.13 -7.60
C LEU A 110 -7.40 6.66 -7.66
N PRO A 111 -6.18 6.34 -7.19
CA PRO A 111 -5.69 4.97 -7.03
C PRO A 111 -6.25 4.32 -5.76
N ALA A 112 -6.17 2.99 -5.66
CA ALA A 112 -6.30 2.31 -4.37
C ALA A 112 -5.09 2.65 -3.49
N VAL A 113 -5.32 3.00 -2.22
CA VAL A 113 -4.26 3.45 -1.29
C VAL A 113 -4.16 2.51 -0.10
N SER A 114 -2.96 2.00 0.17
CA SER A 114 -2.60 1.30 1.41
C SER A 114 -1.54 2.09 2.15
N THR A 115 -1.68 2.19 3.47
CA THR A 115 -0.74 2.89 4.35
C THR A 115 -0.29 1.96 5.45
N VAL A 116 1.01 1.90 5.69
CA VAL A 116 1.64 1.03 6.70
C VAL A 116 2.63 1.86 7.50
N PHE A 117 2.58 1.74 8.82
CA PHE A 117 3.55 2.37 9.70
C PHE A 117 4.77 1.46 9.87
N VAL A 118 5.96 2.01 9.66
CA VAL A 118 7.26 1.31 9.70
C VAL A 118 8.19 1.97 10.70
N GLY A 119 9.17 1.23 11.17
CA GLY A 119 10.11 1.71 12.17
C GLY A 119 10.96 2.89 11.68
N ALA A 120 11.51 2.78 10.48
CA ALA A 120 12.32 3.83 9.85
C ALA A 120 12.42 3.66 8.33
N LEU A 121 12.86 4.72 7.67
CA LEU A 121 13.23 4.78 6.25
C LEU A 121 14.72 5.07 6.09
N PRO A 122 15.36 4.71 4.96
CA PRO A 122 16.81 4.80 4.78
C PRO A 122 17.43 6.21 4.85
N LEU A 123 16.63 7.25 4.76
CA LEU A 123 17.06 8.64 4.92
C LEU A 123 16.58 9.15 6.28
N GLU A 124 17.51 9.59 7.12
CA GLU A 124 17.17 10.22 8.40
C GLU A 124 16.25 11.45 8.19
N GLY A 125 15.18 11.54 8.98
CA GLY A 125 14.17 12.59 8.85
C GLY A 125 13.11 12.33 7.77
N ALA A 126 13.27 11.32 6.92
CA ALA A 126 12.22 10.91 6.00
C ALA A 126 11.06 10.26 6.76
N GLN A 127 9.84 10.72 6.46
CA GLN A 127 8.62 10.25 7.12
C GLN A 127 7.71 9.43 6.20
N VAL A 128 7.93 9.46 4.88
CA VAL A 128 7.12 8.69 3.94
C VAL A 128 7.94 8.29 2.71
N GLN A 129 7.69 7.06 2.25
CA GLN A 129 8.09 6.58 0.93
C GLN A 129 6.89 5.89 0.28
N ILE A 130 6.60 6.20 -0.97
CA ILE A 130 5.45 5.68 -1.69
C ILE A 130 5.92 4.80 -2.85
N GLU A 131 5.50 3.54 -2.84
CA GLU A 131 5.51 2.69 -4.02
C GLU A 131 4.23 2.92 -4.82
N ALA A 132 4.37 3.06 -6.12
CA ALA A 132 3.25 3.24 -7.03
C ALA A 132 3.22 2.15 -8.09
N VAL A 133 2.03 1.65 -8.39
CA VAL A 133 1.71 0.92 -9.60
C VAL A 133 0.91 1.86 -10.50
N TYR A 134 1.29 1.94 -11.77
CA TYR A 134 0.61 2.79 -12.74
C TYR A 134 0.41 2.05 -14.07
N LEU A 135 -0.60 2.48 -14.82
CA LEU A 135 -0.81 2.05 -16.21
C LEU A 135 0.07 2.87 -17.14
N ASP A 136 0.98 2.21 -17.81
CA ASP A 136 1.74 2.80 -18.90
C ASP A 136 0.84 3.08 -20.12
N LYS A 137 1.27 3.96 -21.03
CA LYS A 137 0.56 4.26 -22.28
C LYS A 137 0.57 3.08 -23.25
N LYS A 138 1.56 2.19 -23.14
CA LYS A 138 1.76 1.02 -24.00
C LYS A 138 1.83 -0.27 -23.17
N ALA A 139 1.60 -1.40 -23.81
CA ALA A 139 1.88 -2.69 -23.23
C ALA A 139 3.41 -2.86 -23.05
N VAL A 140 3.83 -3.06 -21.79
CA VAL A 140 5.24 -3.25 -21.39
C VAL A 140 5.51 -4.66 -20.85
N ASN A 141 4.46 -5.44 -20.55
CA ASN A 141 4.54 -6.82 -20.08
C ASN A 141 3.71 -7.77 -20.94
N PRO A 142 4.07 -7.99 -22.22
CA PRO A 142 3.24 -8.76 -23.14
C PRO A 142 3.09 -10.24 -22.73
N ALA A 143 4.06 -10.80 -22.01
CA ALA A 143 4.02 -12.16 -21.47
C ALA A 143 3.46 -12.23 -20.03
N GLY A 144 3.05 -11.09 -19.45
CA GLY A 144 2.51 -11.01 -18.09
C GLY A 144 3.57 -10.75 -17.03
N LEU A 145 3.15 -10.96 -15.77
CA LEU A 145 3.93 -10.66 -14.58
C LEU A 145 4.09 -11.89 -13.68
N ALA A 146 5.19 -11.92 -12.92
CA ALA A 146 5.39 -12.85 -11.82
C ALA A 146 5.39 -12.07 -10.49
N PHE A 147 4.60 -12.54 -9.53
CA PHE A 147 4.57 -12.05 -8.15
C PHE A 147 5.35 -13.03 -7.27
N PHE A 148 6.32 -12.52 -6.54
CA PHE A 148 7.21 -13.30 -5.68
C PHE A 148 6.87 -13.10 -4.22
N SER A 149 6.66 -14.19 -3.48
CA SER A 149 6.56 -14.18 -2.03
C SER A 149 7.81 -13.61 -1.39
N GLY A 150 7.63 -13.06 -0.21
CA GLY A 150 8.73 -12.68 0.65
C GLY A 150 9.69 -13.85 0.92
N GLN A 151 10.97 -13.62 0.68
CA GLN A 151 12.05 -14.57 0.94
C GLN A 151 12.63 -14.27 2.33
N LEU A 152 11.91 -14.74 3.36
CA LEU A 152 12.27 -14.48 4.75
C LEU A 152 13.52 -15.26 5.15
N VAL A 153 14.51 -14.52 5.64
CA VAL A 153 15.69 -15.05 6.35
C VAL A 153 15.80 -14.35 7.69
N ARG A 154 16.03 -15.11 8.74
CA ARG A 154 16.22 -14.57 10.10
C ARG A 154 17.34 -15.27 10.85
N ALA A 155 18.03 -14.50 11.68
CA ALA A 155 18.84 -15.04 12.75
C ALA A 155 17.97 -15.40 13.95
N THR A 156 18.48 -16.24 14.83
CA THR A 156 17.85 -16.58 16.12
C THR A 156 18.77 -16.16 17.26
N ALA A 157 18.26 -16.07 18.47
CA ALA A 157 19.06 -15.63 19.62
C ALA A 157 20.22 -16.58 19.91
N ASP A 158 20.04 -17.88 19.66
CA ASP A 158 21.05 -18.93 19.80
C ASP A 158 22.02 -19.03 18.61
N LYS A 159 21.67 -18.43 17.47
CA LYS A 159 22.48 -18.36 16.25
C LYS A 159 22.43 -16.95 15.67
N PRO A 160 23.11 -15.98 16.31
CA PRO A 160 23.16 -14.61 15.81
C PRO A 160 23.92 -14.55 14.47
N ARG A 161 23.40 -13.76 13.56
CA ARG A 161 24.02 -13.49 12.24
C ARG A 161 23.97 -12.00 11.96
N PRO A 162 25.00 -11.42 11.33
CA PRO A 162 24.98 -10.05 10.87
C PRO A 162 23.83 -9.78 9.89
N LEU A 163 23.24 -8.59 9.94
CA LEU A 163 22.17 -8.23 9.02
C LEU A 163 22.59 -8.35 7.55
N ALA A 164 23.83 -7.96 7.22
CA ALA A 164 24.35 -8.05 5.85
C ALA A 164 24.36 -9.47 5.26
N GLU A 165 24.58 -10.50 6.09
CA GLU A 165 24.50 -11.90 5.67
C GLU A 165 23.05 -12.32 5.43
N VAL A 166 22.16 -12.03 6.38
CA VAL A 166 20.72 -12.34 6.33
C VAL A 166 20.09 -11.64 5.11
N PHE A 167 20.50 -10.40 4.85
CA PHE A 167 20.08 -9.61 3.69
C PHE A 167 20.55 -10.24 2.38
N GLY A 168 21.85 -10.60 2.30
CA GLY A 168 22.44 -11.24 1.12
C GLY A 168 21.74 -12.56 0.77
N GLU A 169 21.41 -13.38 1.77
CA GLU A 169 20.70 -14.65 1.57
C GLU A 169 19.26 -14.44 1.08
N SER A 170 18.51 -13.49 1.65
CA SER A 170 17.17 -13.13 1.19
C SER A 170 17.17 -12.63 -0.28
N LEU A 171 18.15 -11.80 -0.64
CA LEU A 171 18.35 -11.36 -2.04
C LEU A 171 18.67 -12.54 -2.96
N SER A 172 19.57 -13.44 -2.57
CA SER A 172 19.96 -14.62 -3.35
C SER A 172 18.76 -15.55 -3.61
N ASN A 173 17.92 -15.77 -2.59
CA ASN A 173 16.71 -16.56 -2.74
C ASN A 173 15.73 -15.91 -3.74
N LEU A 174 15.54 -14.59 -3.67
CA LEU A 174 14.69 -13.86 -4.60
C LEU A 174 15.27 -13.88 -6.03
N GLN A 175 16.59 -13.71 -6.20
CA GLN A 175 17.26 -13.83 -7.50
C GLN A 175 17.10 -15.23 -8.10
N SER A 176 17.22 -16.27 -7.28
CA SER A 176 17.04 -17.66 -7.70
C SER A 176 15.61 -17.91 -8.17
N ALA A 177 14.60 -17.44 -7.41
CA ALA A 177 13.20 -17.53 -7.80
C ALA A 177 12.90 -16.79 -9.12
N ALA A 178 13.46 -15.58 -9.29
CA ALA A 178 13.30 -14.79 -10.51
C ALA A 178 13.94 -15.47 -11.72
N LYS A 179 15.16 -15.99 -11.57
CA LYS A 179 15.88 -16.74 -12.63
C LYS A 179 15.11 -18.00 -13.05
N LEU A 180 14.68 -18.81 -12.09
CA LEU A 180 13.92 -20.04 -12.35
C LEU A 180 12.55 -19.78 -12.98
N SER A 181 12.01 -18.59 -12.77
CA SER A 181 10.74 -18.13 -13.38
C SER A 181 10.93 -17.39 -14.70
N ALA A 182 12.18 -17.23 -15.19
CA ALA A 182 12.54 -16.42 -16.35
C ALA A 182 11.92 -15.00 -16.29
N ALA A 183 11.99 -14.36 -15.11
CA ALA A 183 11.42 -13.06 -14.85
C ALA A 183 12.49 -11.97 -14.66
N GLU A 184 12.32 -10.83 -15.33
CA GLU A 184 13.09 -9.62 -15.09
C GLU A 184 12.41 -8.80 -13.99
N MET A 185 13.10 -8.56 -12.88
CA MET A 185 12.51 -7.83 -11.75
C MET A 185 12.23 -6.37 -12.09
N LEU A 186 11.02 -5.93 -11.82
CA LEU A 186 10.52 -4.56 -12.02
C LEU A 186 10.43 -3.78 -10.71
N ARG A 187 10.08 -4.48 -9.62
CA ARG A 187 10.02 -3.93 -8.27
C ARG A 187 10.56 -4.94 -7.28
N VAL A 188 11.37 -4.46 -6.34
CA VAL A 188 11.84 -5.22 -5.18
C VAL A 188 11.63 -4.39 -3.91
N THR A 189 10.99 -4.98 -2.92
CA THR A 189 10.80 -4.38 -1.60
C THR A 189 11.48 -5.27 -0.57
N CYS A 190 12.43 -4.72 0.17
CA CYS A 190 13.11 -5.41 1.25
C CYS A 190 12.75 -4.80 2.60
N TYR A 191 12.31 -5.65 3.50
CA TYR A 191 12.00 -5.36 4.88
C TYR A 191 13.12 -5.86 5.78
N VAL A 192 13.61 -5.01 6.68
CA VAL A 192 14.73 -5.33 7.56
C VAL A 192 14.40 -5.04 9.03
N SER A 193 15.05 -5.76 9.94
CA SER A 193 14.92 -5.52 11.38
C SER A 193 15.54 -4.20 11.85
N GLN A 194 16.55 -3.69 11.13
CA GLN A 194 17.27 -2.45 11.46
C GLN A 194 17.90 -1.86 10.20
N LEU A 195 18.21 -0.55 10.22
CA LEU A 195 18.86 0.19 9.13
C LEU A 195 20.34 0.47 9.45
N GLU A 196 21.04 -0.54 9.93
CA GLU A 196 22.49 -0.45 10.07
C GLU A 196 23.16 -0.74 8.71
N GLY A 197 24.15 0.08 8.33
CA GLY A 197 24.88 -0.11 7.08
C GLY A 197 24.03 0.11 5.82
N VAL A 198 23.07 1.05 5.83
CA VAL A 198 22.20 1.37 4.68
C VAL A 198 22.95 1.46 3.34
N PRO A 199 24.11 2.14 3.22
CA PRO A 199 24.81 2.21 1.94
C PRO A 199 25.22 0.83 1.38
N ASP A 200 25.65 -0.10 2.25
CA ASP A 200 25.99 -1.46 1.83
C ASP A 200 24.74 -2.24 1.41
N LEU A 201 23.65 -2.17 2.20
CA LEU A 201 22.39 -2.82 1.85
C LEU A 201 21.84 -2.32 0.51
N GLN A 202 21.86 -1.01 0.28
CA GLN A 202 21.42 -0.41 -0.99
C GLN A 202 22.33 -0.80 -2.16
N SER A 203 23.64 -0.85 -1.95
CA SER A 203 24.59 -1.31 -2.96
C SER A 203 24.34 -2.76 -3.37
N ARG A 204 24.12 -3.66 -2.41
CA ARG A 204 23.78 -5.07 -2.65
C ARG A 204 22.44 -5.20 -3.40
N LEU A 205 21.42 -4.45 -2.99
CA LEU A 205 20.12 -4.46 -3.63
C LEU A 205 20.21 -3.99 -5.09
N THR A 206 20.93 -2.89 -5.33
CA THR A 206 21.16 -2.36 -6.68
C THR A 206 21.99 -3.30 -7.53
N GLY A 207 23.03 -3.94 -6.95
CA GLY A 207 23.80 -4.96 -7.65
C GLY A 207 22.98 -6.19 -8.03
N ALA A 208 22.08 -6.61 -7.13
CA ALA A 208 21.19 -7.77 -7.39
C ALA A 208 20.11 -7.48 -8.44
N PHE A 209 19.52 -6.28 -8.42
CA PHE A 209 18.36 -5.91 -9.25
C PHE A 209 18.50 -4.50 -9.86
N PRO A 210 19.47 -4.26 -10.74
CA PRO A 210 19.82 -2.90 -11.20
C PRO A 210 18.73 -2.19 -12.00
N LYS A 211 17.74 -2.93 -12.52
CA LYS A 211 16.64 -2.37 -13.33
C LYS A 211 15.33 -2.24 -12.57
N ALA A 212 15.24 -2.82 -11.37
CA ALA A 212 14.05 -2.75 -10.55
C ALA A 212 13.95 -1.43 -9.79
N VAL A 213 12.75 -0.92 -9.56
CA VAL A 213 12.52 0.06 -8.49
C VAL A 213 12.67 -0.63 -7.14
N GLN A 214 13.33 0.01 -6.19
CA GLN A 214 13.83 -0.63 -4.98
C GLN A 214 13.36 0.12 -3.74
N THR A 215 12.75 -0.61 -2.81
CA THR A 215 12.32 -0.09 -1.51
C THR A 215 13.06 -0.83 -0.41
N LEU A 216 13.57 -0.10 0.56
CA LEU A 216 14.16 -0.63 1.78
C LEU A 216 13.46 0.03 2.98
N VAL A 217 12.90 -0.75 3.90
CA VAL A 217 12.23 -0.23 5.09
C VAL A 217 12.58 -1.05 6.33
N GLN A 218 12.71 -0.37 7.45
CA GLN A 218 12.79 -1.02 8.75
C GLN A 218 11.39 -1.31 9.27
N LEU A 219 11.16 -2.56 9.70
CA LEU A 219 9.85 -3.04 10.13
C LEU A 219 9.33 -2.32 11.37
N GLN A 220 10.11 -2.35 12.45
CA GLN A 220 9.77 -1.80 13.76
C GLN A 220 10.93 -1.00 14.33
N ARG A 221 10.66 -0.04 15.20
CA ARG A 221 11.68 0.75 15.91
C ARG A 221 12.46 -0.08 16.90
N VAL A 222 11.78 -1.04 17.54
CA VAL A 222 12.44 -1.96 18.46
C VAL A 222 13.22 -2.99 17.65
N THR A 223 14.54 -2.98 17.81
CA THR A 223 15.42 -3.94 17.15
C THR A 223 15.37 -5.29 17.83
N GLY A 224 15.42 -6.34 17.03
CA GLY A 224 15.51 -7.73 17.44
C GLY A 224 16.65 -8.44 16.72
N PRO A 225 16.67 -9.77 16.72
CA PRO A 225 17.59 -10.55 15.90
C PRO A 225 17.48 -10.13 14.44
N SER A 226 18.61 -10.19 13.70
CA SER A 226 18.65 -9.82 12.29
C SER A 226 17.59 -10.57 11.49
N LEU A 227 16.80 -9.83 10.75
CA LEU A 227 15.75 -10.35 9.89
C LEU A 227 15.72 -9.53 8.59
N THR A 228 15.56 -10.25 7.48
CA THR A 228 15.26 -9.66 6.19
C THR A 228 14.21 -10.49 5.46
N GLU A 229 13.28 -9.81 4.81
CA GLU A 229 12.37 -10.42 3.85
C GLU A 229 12.29 -9.53 2.61
N CYS A 230 12.71 -10.06 1.45
CA CYS A 230 12.61 -9.36 0.17
C CYS A 230 11.54 -10.01 -0.70
N GLU A 231 10.62 -9.20 -1.21
CA GLU A 231 9.55 -9.59 -2.14
C GLU A 231 9.68 -8.83 -3.46
N GLY A 232 8.95 -9.24 -4.50
CA GLY A 232 9.04 -8.51 -5.74
C GLY A 232 7.97 -8.81 -6.76
N VAL A 233 8.02 -8.03 -7.85
CA VAL A 233 7.25 -8.25 -9.08
C VAL A 233 8.21 -8.21 -10.25
N GLY A 234 8.11 -9.19 -11.14
CA GLY A 234 8.94 -9.30 -12.35
C GLY A 234 8.10 -9.39 -13.60
N ARG A 235 8.70 -8.97 -14.73
CA ARG A 235 8.17 -9.17 -16.08
C ARG A 235 8.55 -10.56 -16.54
N LEU A 236 7.59 -11.34 -17.04
CA LEU A 236 7.85 -12.66 -17.62
C LEU A 236 8.45 -12.54 -19.02
N ALA A 237 9.43 -13.39 -19.32
CA ALA A 237 9.98 -13.54 -20.68
C ALA A 237 9.03 -14.33 -21.59
N THR A 238 8.26 -15.28 -21.03
CA THR A 238 7.30 -16.14 -21.71
C THR A 238 5.99 -16.18 -20.92
N ALA A 239 4.87 -16.17 -21.63
CA ALA A 239 3.56 -16.30 -21.00
C ALA A 239 3.40 -17.70 -20.37
N PRO A 240 2.79 -17.80 -19.18
CA PRO A 240 2.40 -19.09 -18.60
C PRO A 240 1.33 -19.77 -19.44
N ALA A 241 1.20 -21.09 -19.29
CA ALA A 241 0.23 -21.88 -20.06
C ALA A 241 -1.24 -21.54 -19.74
N THR A 242 -1.48 -21.02 -18.56
CA THR A 242 -2.81 -20.58 -18.07
C THR A 242 -2.77 -19.13 -17.66
N ALA A 243 -3.94 -18.48 -17.49
CA ALA A 243 -4.02 -17.08 -17.06
C ALA A 243 -3.33 -16.83 -15.72
N VAL A 244 -3.27 -17.84 -14.85
CA VAL A 244 -2.55 -17.82 -13.59
C VAL A 244 -1.87 -19.18 -13.34
N GLU A 245 -0.61 -19.15 -12.91
CA GLU A 245 0.17 -20.36 -12.58
C GLU A 245 0.85 -20.16 -11.22
N PHE A 246 0.56 -21.06 -10.28
CA PHE A 246 1.15 -21.08 -8.94
C PHE A 246 2.33 -22.05 -8.93
N SER A 247 3.49 -21.61 -8.48
CA SER A 247 4.70 -22.42 -8.53
C SER A 247 5.58 -22.28 -7.29
N ASN A 248 6.30 -23.39 -7.03
CA ASN A 248 7.34 -23.44 -6.02
C ASN A 248 8.63 -23.91 -6.70
N PRO A 249 9.51 -22.99 -7.13
CA PRO A 249 10.75 -23.33 -7.81
C PRO A 249 11.59 -24.32 -7.00
N GLU A 250 12.29 -25.20 -7.69
CA GLU A 250 13.20 -26.15 -7.08
C GLU A 250 14.31 -25.44 -6.31
N GLY A 251 14.70 -25.98 -5.14
CA GLY A 251 15.72 -25.37 -4.27
C GLY A 251 15.17 -24.39 -3.23
N LEU A 252 13.89 -24.00 -3.32
CA LEU A 252 13.21 -23.22 -2.28
C LEU A 252 12.35 -24.15 -1.39
N THR A 253 12.35 -23.89 -0.08
CA THR A 253 11.56 -24.69 0.88
C THR A 253 10.07 -24.53 0.61
N LYS A 254 9.42 -25.59 0.15
CA LYS A 254 7.99 -25.61 -0.14
C LYS A 254 7.17 -25.30 1.12
N SER A 255 6.21 -24.39 1.01
CA SER A 255 5.28 -24.04 2.07
C SER A 255 3.86 -24.50 1.72
N PRO A 256 3.08 -25.06 2.66
CA PRO A 256 1.66 -25.30 2.43
C PRO A 256 0.81 -24.02 2.49
N ALA A 257 1.40 -22.92 2.93
CA ALA A 257 0.68 -21.69 3.26
C ALA A 257 0.79 -20.60 2.19
N TYR A 258 1.74 -20.72 1.25
CA TYR A 258 1.94 -19.80 0.14
C TYR A 258 2.69 -20.47 -1.01
N SER A 259 2.52 -19.94 -2.21
CA SER A 259 3.36 -20.24 -3.37
C SER A 259 4.52 -19.26 -3.44
N HIS A 260 5.74 -19.72 -3.75
CA HIS A 260 6.89 -18.83 -3.89
C HIS A 260 6.71 -17.84 -5.05
N VAL A 261 6.08 -18.28 -6.12
CA VAL A 261 5.87 -17.47 -7.34
C VAL A 261 4.47 -17.72 -7.89
N VAL A 262 3.78 -16.62 -8.22
CA VAL A 262 2.52 -16.68 -8.99
C VAL A 262 2.71 -15.90 -10.28
N LYS A 263 2.63 -16.60 -11.41
CA LYS A 263 2.73 -16.01 -12.75
C LYS A 263 1.33 -15.66 -13.25
N VAL A 264 1.17 -14.47 -13.79
CA VAL A 264 -0.13 -13.93 -14.23
C VAL A 264 -0.01 -13.38 -15.64
N ASN A 265 -0.80 -13.94 -16.56
CA ASN A 265 -1.00 -13.41 -17.91
C ASN A 265 -2.50 -13.20 -18.21
N ALA A 266 -3.29 -12.93 -17.18
CA ALA A 266 -4.67 -12.51 -17.33
C ALA A 266 -4.74 -11.08 -17.91
N PRO A 267 -5.80 -10.72 -18.66
CA PRO A 267 -5.95 -9.37 -19.22
C PRO A 267 -5.90 -8.26 -18.17
N LYS A 268 -6.45 -8.53 -16.98
CA LYS A 268 -6.50 -7.57 -15.86
C LYS A 268 -6.11 -8.23 -14.55
N VAL A 269 -5.65 -7.40 -13.63
CA VAL A 269 -5.52 -7.70 -12.19
C VAL A 269 -6.25 -6.64 -11.38
N VAL A 270 -6.70 -7.01 -10.19
CA VAL A 270 -7.40 -6.16 -9.21
C VAL A 270 -6.45 -5.89 -8.05
N PHE A 271 -6.27 -4.63 -7.70
CA PHE A 271 -5.58 -4.19 -6.49
C PHE A 271 -6.61 -3.74 -5.46
N THR A 272 -6.53 -4.23 -4.22
CA THR A 272 -7.39 -3.77 -3.11
C THR A 272 -6.67 -2.72 -2.25
N THR A 273 -7.41 -1.97 -1.46
CA THR A 273 -6.87 -1.27 -0.29
C THR A 273 -6.72 -2.24 0.87
N THR A 274 -5.96 -1.82 1.92
CA THR A 274 -5.80 -2.63 3.13
C THR A 274 -7.10 -2.70 3.91
N GLN A 275 -7.58 -3.93 4.18
CA GLN A 275 -8.60 -4.19 5.18
C GLN A 275 -7.97 -4.54 6.51
N GLN A 276 -8.52 -4.02 7.61
CA GLN A 276 -7.97 -4.16 8.95
C GLN A 276 -8.90 -5.02 9.83
N ALA A 277 -8.31 -5.86 10.67
CA ALA A 277 -9.02 -6.52 11.76
C ALA A 277 -8.82 -5.74 13.06
N PHE A 278 -9.87 -5.75 13.90
CA PHE A 278 -9.93 -5.10 15.21
C PHE A 278 -10.20 -6.18 16.26
N GLY A 279 -9.16 -6.65 16.91
CA GLY A 279 -9.17 -7.76 17.85
C GLY A 279 -8.17 -8.87 17.48
N LEU A 280 -7.96 -9.79 18.42
CA LEU A 280 -6.99 -10.91 18.30
C LEU A 280 -7.68 -12.27 18.16
N ASP A 281 -8.99 -12.30 17.95
CA ASP A 281 -9.78 -13.54 17.88
C ASP A 281 -10.15 -13.92 16.44
N ALA A 282 -10.57 -15.14 16.24
CA ALA A 282 -10.98 -15.66 14.93
C ALA A 282 -12.17 -14.90 14.31
N PRO A 283 -13.20 -14.47 15.06
CA PRO A 283 -14.28 -13.62 14.53
C PRO A 283 -13.78 -12.30 13.91
N ALA A 284 -12.86 -11.58 14.57
CA ALA A 284 -12.28 -10.35 14.04
C ALA A 284 -11.52 -10.59 12.72
N MET A 285 -10.73 -11.68 12.66
CA MET A 285 -10.01 -12.07 11.44
C MET A 285 -10.98 -12.46 10.31
N ARG A 286 -12.05 -13.22 10.61
CA ARG A 286 -13.07 -13.59 9.60
C ARG A 286 -13.78 -12.34 9.07
N LEU A 287 -14.18 -11.41 9.93
CA LEU A 287 -14.85 -10.17 9.51
C LEU A 287 -13.99 -9.35 8.55
N MET A 288 -12.68 -9.27 8.78
CA MET A 288 -11.73 -8.64 7.86
C MET A 288 -11.69 -9.37 6.52
N MET A 289 -11.56 -10.70 6.54
CA MET A 289 -11.54 -11.51 5.32
C MET A 289 -12.86 -11.45 4.55
N ASP A 290 -14.00 -11.38 5.22
CA ASP A 290 -15.32 -11.20 4.59
C ASP A 290 -15.48 -9.81 3.94
N ARG A 291 -14.87 -8.78 4.52
CA ARG A 291 -14.77 -7.45 3.86
C ARG A 291 -13.91 -7.51 2.61
N LEU A 292 -12.75 -8.18 2.66
CA LEU A 292 -11.93 -8.43 1.48
C LEU A 292 -12.71 -9.21 0.41
N LYS A 293 -13.48 -10.23 0.83
CA LYS A 293 -14.34 -10.98 -0.10
C LYS A 293 -15.31 -10.06 -0.83
N LYS A 294 -16.00 -9.17 -0.12
CA LYS A 294 -16.93 -8.20 -0.72
C LYS A 294 -16.21 -7.26 -1.71
N MET A 295 -14.97 -6.84 -1.39
CA MET A 295 -14.16 -6.01 -2.31
C MET A 295 -13.79 -6.78 -3.57
N LEU A 296 -13.37 -8.04 -3.46
CA LEU A 296 -13.10 -8.91 -4.59
C LEU A 296 -14.35 -9.15 -5.43
N ASP A 297 -15.47 -9.50 -4.80
CA ASP A 297 -16.76 -9.72 -5.47
C ASP A 297 -17.18 -8.47 -6.28
N SER A 298 -17.01 -7.25 -5.74
CA SER A 298 -17.32 -5.99 -6.44
C SER A 298 -16.46 -5.74 -7.67
N ALA A 299 -15.27 -6.36 -7.73
CA ALA A 299 -14.33 -6.31 -8.85
C ALA A 299 -14.37 -7.57 -9.73
N ASN A 300 -15.41 -8.41 -9.57
CA ASN A 300 -15.56 -9.70 -10.25
C ASN A 300 -14.36 -10.65 -10.05
N ALA A 301 -13.74 -10.64 -8.86
CA ALA A 301 -12.62 -11.50 -8.48
C ALA A 301 -13.01 -12.38 -7.26
N ALA A 302 -12.16 -13.35 -6.92
CA ALA A 302 -12.38 -14.24 -5.79
C ALA A 302 -11.06 -14.69 -5.15
N PHE A 303 -11.14 -15.27 -3.94
CA PHE A 303 -9.96 -15.71 -3.18
C PHE A 303 -9.18 -16.84 -3.83
N ASP A 304 -9.80 -17.69 -4.62
CA ASP A 304 -9.17 -18.78 -5.37
C ASP A 304 -8.26 -18.27 -6.51
N GLN A 305 -8.39 -17.00 -6.87
CA GLN A 305 -7.60 -16.34 -7.90
C GLN A 305 -6.76 -15.17 -7.36
N VAL A 306 -6.42 -15.19 -6.07
CA VAL A 306 -5.48 -14.22 -5.50
C VAL A 306 -4.06 -14.57 -5.92
N ALA A 307 -3.38 -13.63 -6.57
CA ALA A 307 -1.98 -13.78 -6.98
C ALA A 307 -1.02 -13.53 -5.80
N VAL A 308 -1.26 -12.47 -5.03
CA VAL A 308 -0.42 -12.14 -3.87
C VAL A 308 -1.24 -11.50 -2.75
N ALA A 309 -0.88 -11.83 -1.51
CA ALA A 309 -1.39 -11.23 -0.30
C ALA A 309 -0.26 -10.54 0.48
N TYR A 310 -0.42 -9.25 0.76
CA TYR A 310 0.45 -8.47 1.64
C TYR A 310 -0.22 -8.37 3.01
N ILE A 311 0.43 -8.94 4.03
CA ILE A 311 -0.13 -9.05 5.38
C ILE A 311 0.74 -8.26 6.36
N TYR A 312 0.16 -7.23 6.93
CA TYR A 312 0.76 -6.28 7.86
C TYR A 312 0.26 -6.60 9.27
N SER A 313 0.93 -7.51 9.96
CA SER A 313 0.60 -7.86 11.35
C SER A 313 1.24 -6.86 12.31
N LEU A 314 0.65 -6.66 13.49
CA LEU A 314 1.26 -5.82 14.52
C LEU A 314 1.84 -6.63 15.69
N THR A 315 1.43 -7.91 15.81
CA THR A 315 1.89 -8.78 16.89
C THR A 315 1.99 -10.24 16.46
N GLY A 316 2.77 -11.03 17.17
CA GLY A 316 2.83 -12.48 16.98
C GLY A 316 1.46 -13.17 17.14
N PRO A 317 0.70 -12.90 18.23
CA PRO A 317 -0.65 -13.43 18.38
C PRO A 317 -1.60 -13.12 17.22
N ALA A 318 -1.61 -11.89 16.67
CA ALA A 318 -2.40 -11.55 15.51
C ALA A 318 -1.99 -12.37 14.28
N THR A 319 -0.68 -12.57 14.08
CA THR A 319 -0.12 -13.41 13.02
C THR A 319 -0.64 -14.86 13.11
N GLU A 320 -0.61 -15.45 14.28
CA GLU A 320 -1.05 -16.85 14.47
C GLU A 320 -2.56 -17.00 14.28
N GLN A 321 -3.37 -16.07 14.77
CA GLN A 321 -4.82 -16.08 14.52
C GLN A 321 -5.15 -15.92 13.04
N PHE A 322 -4.46 -15.04 12.33
CA PHE A 322 -4.63 -14.91 10.89
C PHE A 322 -4.25 -16.20 10.14
N ARG A 323 -3.14 -16.84 10.52
CA ARG A 323 -2.73 -18.14 9.94
C ARG A 323 -3.79 -19.21 10.14
N ALA A 324 -4.43 -19.27 11.29
CA ALA A 324 -5.49 -20.23 11.59
C ALA A 324 -6.76 -19.99 10.74
N VAL A 325 -7.08 -18.73 10.43
CA VAL A 325 -8.30 -18.36 9.70
C VAL A 325 -8.12 -18.41 8.18
N ARG A 326 -6.99 -17.90 7.65
CA ARG A 326 -6.80 -17.66 6.21
C ARG A 326 -6.97 -18.91 5.34
N GLY A 327 -6.66 -20.08 5.86
CA GLY A 327 -6.78 -21.36 5.13
C GLY A 327 -8.21 -21.70 4.70
N SER A 328 -9.23 -21.10 5.34
CA SER A 328 -10.64 -21.27 4.95
C SER A 328 -11.08 -20.37 3.79
N TYR A 329 -10.24 -19.43 3.34
CA TYR A 329 -10.53 -18.50 2.26
C TYR A 329 -9.73 -18.81 0.99
N TYR A 330 -8.44 -19.16 1.12
CA TYR A 330 -7.59 -19.48 -0.01
C TYR A 330 -7.71 -20.96 -0.42
N ASN A 331 -7.45 -21.23 -1.69
CA ASN A 331 -7.33 -22.60 -2.17
C ASN A 331 -6.02 -23.23 -1.64
N ALA A 332 -6.13 -24.28 -0.85
CA ALA A 332 -4.97 -24.96 -0.24
C ALA A 332 -4.00 -25.57 -1.27
N LYS A 333 -4.48 -25.88 -2.49
CA LYS A 333 -3.62 -26.44 -3.57
C LYS A 333 -2.85 -25.36 -4.31
N THR A 334 -3.41 -24.14 -4.36
CA THR A 334 -2.86 -22.98 -5.08
C THR A 334 -2.91 -21.75 -4.19
N PRO A 335 -2.20 -21.77 -3.03
CA PRO A 335 -2.17 -20.59 -2.15
C PRO A 335 -1.44 -19.44 -2.85
N PRO A 336 -1.84 -18.17 -2.60
CA PRO A 336 -1.21 -17.00 -3.22
C PRO A 336 0.26 -16.88 -2.83
N ALA A 337 1.03 -16.10 -3.58
CA ALA A 337 2.27 -15.53 -3.06
C ALA A 337 1.96 -14.67 -1.82
N SER A 338 2.87 -14.61 -0.86
CA SER A 338 2.56 -13.96 0.41
C SER A 338 3.79 -13.32 1.05
N THR A 339 3.59 -12.11 1.59
CA THR A 339 4.50 -11.45 2.52
C THR A 339 3.73 -11.26 3.83
N LEU A 340 4.23 -11.80 4.94
CA LEU A 340 3.61 -11.69 6.25
C LEU A 340 4.66 -11.34 7.30
N LEU A 341 4.66 -10.10 7.74
CA LEU A 341 5.62 -9.55 8.69
C LEU A 341 4.93 -8.75 9.80
N VAL A 342 5.68 -8.51 10.88
CA VAL A 342 5.25 -7.66 11.99
C VAL A 342 5.77 -6.25 11.76
N PHE A 343 4.84 -5.30 11.62
CA PHE A 343 5.09 -3.89 11.35
C PHE A 343 4.92 -3.02 12.61
N GLU A 344 5.29 -1.77 12.52
CA GLU A 344 5.17 -0.80 13.62
C GLU A 344 3.71 -0.41 13.90
N GLY A 345 2.87 -0.30 12.86
CA GLY A 345 1.49 0.10 13.02
C GLY A 345 0.67 0.13 11.72
N LEU A 346 -0.59 0.44 11.89
CA LEU A 346 -1.60 0.63 10.85
C LEU A 346 -2.33 1.96 11.07
N PRO A 347 -3.11 2.46 10.08
CA PRO A 347 -3.84 3.72 10.21
C PRO A 347 -4.77 3.81 11.41
N SER A 348 -5.43 2.72 11.79
CA SER A 348 -6.23 2.65 13.03
C SER A 348 -5.39 2.11 14.18
N ASN A 349 -5.42 2.81 15.32
CA ASN A 349 -4.62 2.44 16.50
C ASN A 349 -5.04 1.11 17.14
N ASP A 350 -6.30 0.72 16.98
CA ASP A 350 -6.92 -0.53 17.49
C ASP A 350 -6.85 -1.67 16.47
N ALA A 351 -6.30 -1.44 15.29
CA ALA A 351 -6.05 -2.49 14.34
C ALA A 351 -4.96 -3.43 14.85
N THR A 352 -5.12 -4.72 14.57
CA THR A 352 -4.16 -5.76 14.96
C THR A 352 -3.43 -6.37 13.77
N ILE A 353 -4.07 -6.34 12.61
CA ILE A 353 -3.55 -6.82 11.34
C ILE A 353 -4.27 -6.14 10.19
N GLY A 354 -3.55 -5.97 9.08
CA GLY A 354 -4.10 -5.49 7.81
C GLY A 354 -3.71 -6.40 6.66
N VAL A 355 -4.59 -6.50 5.66
CA VAL A 355 -4.33 -7.30 4.45
C VAL A 355 -4.78 -6.53 3.22
N ASP A 356 -3.92 -6.47 2.20
CA ASP A 356 -4.32 -6.10 0.84
C ASP A 356 -3.91 -7.18 -0.16
N LEU A 357 -4.62 -7.23 -1.28
CA LEU A 357 -4.56 -8.32 -2.23
C LEU A 357 -4.31 -7.80 -3.65
N VAL A 358 -3.63 -8.64 -4.44
CA VAL A 358 -3.70 -8.58 -5.89
C VAL A 358 -4.39 -9.85 -6.37
N ALA A 359 -5.48 -9.72 -7.11
CA ALA A 359 -6.28 -10.85 -7.57
C ALA A 359 -6.57 -10.75 -9.09
N ILE A 360 -6.96 -11.86 -9.69
CA ILE A 360 -7.35 -11.94 -11.10
C ILE A 360 -8.88 -11.90 -11.16
N PRO A 361 -9.50 -11.01 -11.97
CA PRO A 361 -10.92 -11.06 -12.26
C PRO A 361 -11.30 -12.36 -12.96
N ARG A 362 -12.54 -12.82 -12.76
CA ARG A 362 -13.12 -13.98 -13.45
C ARG A 362 -13.48 -13.68 -14.89
#